data_aa1bf10cea6a94b8c78aa9aa786d6827
#
_entry.id   aa1bf10cea6a94b8c78aa9aa786d6827
#
_cell.length_a   1.000
_cell.length_b   1.000
_cell.length_c   1.000
_cell.angle_alpha   90.00
_cell.angle_beta   90.00
_cell.angle_gamma   90.00
#
_symmetry.space_group_name_H-M   'P 1'
#
loop_
_entity.id
_entity.type
_entity.pdbx_description
1 polymer ?
#
loop_
_entity_poly.entity_id
_entity_poly.type
_entity_poly.pdbx_seq_one_letter_code
_entity_poly.pdbx_strand_id
1 'polypeptide(L)'
;YIAQLQAVIQSHLKDAEAYSGKRCTLRITLAPDGMPIGVRTEGGDPDLCRAAMKAIADSRFPKPPTAEAHNAFQIITLQLRP
;
A
#
# COMPACT_ATOMS: atom_id res chain seq x y z
N TYR A 1 4.72 -9.16 6.96
CA TYR A 1 4.59 -8.87 5.53
C TYR A 1 3.85 -7.56 5.27
N ILE A 2 2.70 -7.34 5.93
CA ILE A 2 1.94 -6.10 5.76
C ILE A 2 2.75 -4.88 6.20
N ALA A 3 3.46 -4.98 7.32
CA ALA A 3 4.31 -3.88 7.79
C ALA A 3 5.42 -3.55 6.78
N GLN A 4 5.94 -4.56 6.09
CA GLN A 4 6.93 -4.34 5.03
C GLN A 4 6.33 -3.58 3.85
N LEU A 5 5.09 -3.92 3.45
CA LEU A 5 4.40 -3.21 2.38
C LEU A 5 4.14 -1.76 2.74
N GLN A 6 3.70 -1.51 3.97
CA GLN A 6 3.49 -0.14 4.46
C GLN A 6 4.77 0.67 4.40
N ALA A 7 5.89 0.09 4.85
CA ALA A 7 7.18 0.77 4.83
C ALA A 7 7.63 1.09 3.41
N VAL A 8 7.44 0.16 2.47
CA VAL A 8 7.78 0.38 1.06
C VAL A 8 6.97 1.54 0.48
N ILE A 9 5.66 1.53 0.70
CA ILE A 9 4.79 2.59 0.20
C ILE A 9 5.17 3.94 0.80
N GLN A 10 5.39 4.00 2.11
CA GLN A 10 5.77 5.23 2.78
C GLN A 10 7.12 5.77 2.30
N SER A 11 8.05 4.89 1.98
CA SER A 11 9.37 5.31 1.46
C SER A 11 9.27 5.99 0.09
N HIS A 12 8.21 5.73 -0.67
CA HIS A 12 7.98 6.35 -1.97
C HIS A 12 6.97 7.50 -1.91
N LEU A 13 6.46 7.80 -0.72
CA LEU A 13 5.50 8.88 -0.52
C LEU A 13 6.25 10.22 -0.47
N LYS A 14 5.99 11.09 -1.45
CA LYS A 14 6.59 12.42 -1.48
C LYS A 14 5.85 13.34 -0.54
N ASP A 15 6.60 14.23 0.14
CA ASP A 15 6.04 15.24 1.04
C ASP A 15 5.19 14.63 2.13
N ALA A 16 5.64 13.51 2.70
CA ALA A 16 4.89 12.80 3.75
C ALA A 16 4.52 13.73 4.92
N GLU A 17 5.35 14.72 5.21
CA GLU A 17 5.10 15.67 6.28
C GLU A 17 3.87 16.53 6.03
N ALA A 18 3.55 16.81 4.75
CA ALA A 18 2.37 17.58 4.39
C ALA A 18 1.07 16.84 4.73
N TYR A 19 1.15 15.53 4.92
CA TYR A 19 0.01 14.67 5.24
C TYR A 19 0.00 14.24 6.70
N SER A 20 0.81 14.87 7.54
CA SER A 20 0.87 14.56 8.96
C SER A 20 -0.51 14.69 9.61
N GLY A 21 -0.91 13.70 10.38
CA GLY A 21 -2.23 13.65 11.00
C GLY A 21 -3.35 13.18 10.08
N LYS A 22 -3.07 12.97 8.81
CA LYS A 22 -4.05 12.45 7.84
C LYS A 22 -3.89 10.94 7.68
N ARG A 23 -4.89 10.29 7.10
CA ARG A 23 -4.83 8.85 6.86
C ARG A 23 -5.54 8.52 5.56
N CYS A 24 -5.14 7.40 4.96
CA CYS A 24 -5.81 6.84 3.80
C CYS A 24 -5.86 5.32 3.95
N THR A 25 -7.03 4.74 3.73
CA THR A 25 -7.23 3.30 3.72
C THR A 25 -7.28 2.82 2.28
N LEU A 26 -6.45 1.84 1.96
CA LEU A 26 -6.31 1.30 0.61
C LEU A 26 -6.59 -0.19 0.63
N ARG A 27 -7.31 -0.66 -0.37
CA ARG A 27 -7.46 -2.09 -0.63
C ARG A 27 -6.62 -2.46 -1.83
N ILE A 28 -5.67 -3.37 -1.65
CA ILE A 28 -4.71 -3.75 -2.68
C ILE A 28 -4.88 -5.23 -2.99
N THR A 29 -5.01 -5.56 -4.27
CA THR A 29 -5.02 -6.93 -4.76
C THR A 29 -3.63 -7.26 -5.28
N LEU A 30 -3.03 -8.35 -4.81
CA LEU A 30 -1.68 -8.76 -5.15
C LEU A 30 -1.68 -10.00 -6.04
N ALA A 31 -0.79 -10.00 -7.03
CA ALA A 31 -0.48 -11.18 -7.82
C ALA A 31 0.43 -12.13 -7.01
N PRO A 32 0.60 -13.40 -7.47
CA PRO A 32 1.44 -14.36 -6.75
C PRO A 32 2.89 -13.92 -6.56
N ASP A 33 3.40 -13.05 -7.42
CA ASP A 33 4.76 -12.52 -7.32
C ASP A 33 4.85 -11.30 -6.39
N GLY A 34 3.73 -10.89 -5.79
CA GLY A 34 3.68 -9.74 -4.90
C GLY A 34 3.39 -8.41 -5.60
N MET A 35 3.25 -8.41 -6.92
CA MET A 35 2.95 -7.17 -7.65
C MET A 35 1.51 -6.73 -7.42
N PRO A 36 1.25 -5.43 -7.19
CA PRO A 36 -0.12 -4.94 -7.08
C PRO A 36 -0.79 -4.94 -8.45
N ILE A 37 -1.92 -5.63 -8.56
CA ILE A 37 -2.70 -5.69 -9.79
C ILE A 37 -4.02 -4.93 -9.70
N GLY A 38 -4.37 -4.45 -8.52
CA GLY A 38 -5.53 -3.61 -8.31
C GLY A 38 -5.41 -2.83 -7.03
N VAL A 39 -5.78 -1.55 -7.06
CA VAL A 39 -5.74 -0.69 -5.89
C VAL A 39 -7.02 0.13 -5.84
N ARG A 40 -7.67 0.16 -4.67
CA ARG A 40 -8.86 0.97 -4.44
C ARG A 40 -8.69 1.77 -3.16
N THR A 41 -9.17 3.01 -3.18
CA THR A 41 -9.26 3.80 -1.97
C THR A 41 -10.57 3.49 -1.27
N GLU A 42 -10.50 3.16 0.02
CA GLU A 42 -11.67 2.83 0.83
C GLU A 42 -12.12 4.01 1.71
N GLY A 43 -11.31 5.04 1.80
CA GLY A 43 -11.62 6.24 2.57
C GLY A 43 -10.38 6.94 3.06
N GLY A 44 -10.57 8.16 3.58
CA GLY A 44 -9.50 8.96 4.13
C GLY A 44 -9.31 10.28 3.38
N ASP A 45 -8.16 10.90 3.56
CA ASP A 45 -7.86 12.18 2.92
C ASP A 45 -7.64 11.99 1.41
N PRO A 46 -8.38 12.71 0.54
CA PRO A 46 -8.25 12.52 -0.91
C PRO A 46 -6.86 12.79 -1.45
N ASP A 47 -6.17 13.81 -0.93
CA ASP A 47 -4.84 14.16 -1.40
C ASP A 47 -3.82 13.10 -1.00
N LEU A 48 -3.91 12.61 0.25
CA LEU A 48 -3.06 11.51 0.71
C LEU A 48 -3.33 10.23 -0.09
N CYS A 49 -4.59 9.91 -0.35
CA CYS A 49 -4.95 8.74 -1.14
C CYS A 49 -4.37 8.80 -2.54
N ARG A 50 -4.42 9.97 -3.17
CA ARG A 50 -3.82 10.17 -4.50
C ARG A 50 -2.31 9.98 -4.46
N ALA A 51 -1.65 10.58 -3.47
CA ALA A 51 -0.21 10.42 -3.28
C ALA A 51 0.16 8.96 -3.01
N ALA A 52 -0.65 8.27 -2.22
CA ALA A 52 -0.44 6.86 -1.91
C ALA A 52 -0.55 5.97 -3.14
N MET A 53 -1.54 6.21 -4.00
CA MET A 53 -1.68 5.44 -5.23
C MET A 53 -0.47 5.62 -6.15
N LYS A 54 0.05 6.85 -6.23
CA LYS A 54 1.26 7.11 -7.00
C LYS A 54 2.48 6.41 -6.39
N ALA A 55 2.59 6.43 -5.07
CA ALA A 55 3.67 5.74 -4.37
C ALA A 55 3.62 4.23 -4.62
N ILE A 56 2.42 3.64 -4.63
CA ILE A 56 2.24 2.22 -4.94
C ILE A 56 2.68 1.91 -6.37
N ALA A 57 2.32 2.76 -7.32
CA ALA A 57 2.72 2.57 -8.72
C ALA A 57 4.24 2.61 -8.90
N ASP A 58 4.93 3.40 -8.07
CA ASP A 58 6.38 3.54 -8.13
C ASP A 58 7.13 2.52 -7.27
N SER A 59 6.41 1.73 -6.45
CA SER A 59 7.01 0.81 -5.50
C SER A 59 7.21 -0.58 -6.10
N ARG A 60 8.22 -1.28 -5.58
CA ARG A 60 8.38 -2.72 -5.82
C ARG A 60 8.08 -3.44 -4.53
N PHE A 61 7.03 -4.25 -4.54
CA PHE A 61 6.63 -4.99 -3.37
C PHE A 61 7.44 -6.28 -3.24
N PRO A 62 7.83 -6.66 -2.02
CA PRO A 62 8.48 -7.94 -1.80
C PRO A 62 7.51 -9.07 -2.08
N LYS A 63 8.05 -10.20 -2.59
CA LYS A 63 7.25 -11.41 -2.76
C LYS A 63 6.75 -11.91 -1.41
N PRO A 64 5.52 -12.47 -1.36
CA PRO A 64 5.11 -13.22 -0.19
C PRO A 64 6.11 -14.36 0.07
N PRO A 65 6.44 -14.65 1.35
CA PRO A 65 7.47 -15.65 1.65
C PRO A 65 7.08 -17.08 1.28
N THR A 66 5.80 -17.37 1.20
CA THR A 66 5.28 -18.71 0.86
C THR A 66 4.01 -18.60 0.04
N ALA A 67 3.60 -19.71 -0.57
CA ALA A 67 2.31 -19.79 -1.27
C ALA A 67 1.15 -19.57 -0.30
N GLU A 68 1.26 -20.11 0.93
CA GLU A 68 0.25 -19.88 1.95
C GLU A 68 0.15 -18.40 2.32
N ALA A 69 1.28 -17.71 2.42
CA ALA A 69 1.28 -16.27 2.70
C ALA A 69 0.58 -15.51 1.57
N HIS A 70 0.83 -15.87 0.31
CA HIS A 70 0.12 -15.25 -0.81
C HIS A 70 -1.39 -15.49 -0.72
N ASN A 71 -1.81 -16.72 -0.43
CA ASN A 71 -3.24 -17.05 -0.30
C ASN A 71 -3.89 -16.24 0.82
N ALA A 72 -3.17 -15.99 1.92
CA ALA A 72 -3.68 -15.19 3.03
C ALA A 72 -3.74 -13.69 2.70
N PHE A 73 -2.85 -13.21 1.83
CA PHE A 73 -2.70 -11.77 1.56
C PHE A 73 -2.96 -11.39 0.10
N GLN A 74 -3.80 -12.16 -0.62
CA GLN A 74 -4.19 -11.83 -1.99
C GLN A 74 -4.85 -10.46 -2.08
N ILE A 75 -5.70 -10.16 -1.11
CA ILE A 75 -6.35 -8.86 -0.98
C ILE A 75 -6.04 -8.35 0.41
N ILE A 76 -5.39 -7.21 0.48
CA ILE A 76 -5.00 -6.61 1.75
C ILE A 76 -5.57 -5.21 1.88
N THR A 77 -5.88 -4.85 3.11
CA THR A 77 -6.31 -3.50 3.44
C THR A 77 -5.19 -2.84 4.25
N LEU A 78 -4.66 -1.74 3.72
CA LEU A 78 -3.61 -0.99 4.39
C LEU A 78 -4.12 0.38 4.78
N GLN A 79 -3.71 0.83 5.96
CA GLN A 79 -3.98 2.19 6.39
C GLN A 79 -2.65 2.94 6.46
N LEU A 80 -2.53 4.01 5.66
CA LEU A 80 -1.36 4.88 5.70
C LEU A 80 -1.59 6.01 6.69
N ARG A 81 -0.60 6.23 7.55
CA ARG A 81 -0.58 7.32 8.53
C ARG A 81 0.80 7.95 8.52
N PRO A 82 1.06 8.86 7.60
CA PRO A 82 2.35 9.55 7.55
C PRO A 82 2.65 10.35 8.81
#